data_6afe78a4af2a862b5d8dce38e808ef0e
#
_entry.id   6afe78a4af2a862b5d8dce38e808ef0e
#
_cell.length_a   1.000
_cell.length_b   1.000
_cell.length_c   1.000
_cell.angle_alpha   90.00
_cell.angle_beta   90.00
_cell.angle_gamma   90.00
#
_symmetry.space_group_name_H-M   'P 1'
#
loop_
_entity.id
_entity.type
_entity.pdbx_description
1 polymer ?
#
loop_
_entity_poly.entity_id
_entity_poly.type
_entity_poly.pdbx_seq_one_letter_code
_entity_poly.pdbx_strand_id
1 'polypeptide(L)'
;PFYMIGQGLNGAIRADGSPKFAMTCTLVGAVSNIILDPVFIFVFGMGVRGAAVATVIGQVLTFAMSILYIFRPKNFRLRVKCLKPDFLLLARISMIGMASLIVQLSIVIVIAVNNNLLAKYGYGTFASTGLAFGSVIPLAVVGIVMKVFGIVISIVIGISLGGQPIIGFNMGAGNSSRVKETARVILRLVIAIGAVVFLIFEFLPDLVISIFGKGNSPEYIEYARLCVRIFLSGIIMTC
;
A
#
# COMPACT_ATOMS: atom_id res chain seq x y z
N PRO A 1 8.66 12.05 -10.65
CA PRO A 1 9.65 11.24 -11.39
C PRO A 1 10.50 10.36 -10.45
N PHE A 2 11.09 10.92 -9.38
CA PHE A 2 11.98 10.21 -8.45
C PHE A 2 11.34 8.96 -7.83
N TYR A 3 10.09 9.07 -7.39
CA TYR A 3 9.34 7.94 -6.81
C TYR A 3 9.19 6.79 -7.80
N MET A 4 8.77 7.07 -9.03
CA MET A 4 8.53 6.03 -10.05
C MET A 4 9.81 5.29 -10.43
N ILE A 5 10.91 6.04 -10.63
CA ILE A 5 12.20 5.43 -10.95
C ILE A 5 12.72 4.64 -9.74
N GLY A 6 12.62 5.19 -8.53
CA GLY A 6 13.02 4.51 -7.30
C GLY A 6 12.29 3.18 -7.07
N GLN A 7 10.97 3.13 -7.33
CA GLN A 7 10.18 1.91 -7.21
C GLN A 7 10.54 0.88 -8.29
N GLY A 8 10.74 1.31 -9.53
CA GLY A 8 11.19 0.44 -10.62
C GLY A 8 12.55 -0.19 -10.32
N LEU A 9 13.50 0.63 -9.84
CA LEU A 9 14.83 0.16 -9.44
C LEU A 9 14.78 -0.79 -8.22
N ASN A 10 13.89 -0.53 -7.27
CA ASN A 10 13.69 -1.39 -6.11
C ASN A 10 13.24 -2.82 -6.52
N GLY A 11 12.36 -2.91 -7.52
CA GLY A 11 11.99 -4.19 -8.13
C GLY A 11 13.19 -4.91 -8.77
N ALA A 12 14.02 -4.17 -9.52
CA ALA A 12 15.23 -4.71 -10.13
C ALA A 12 16.26 -5.20 -9.09
N ILE A 13 16.45 -4.46 -7.99
CA ILE A 13 17.35 -4.84 -6.88
C ILE A 13 16.88 -6.14 -6.22
N ARG A 14 15.57 -6.33 -6.04
CA ARG A 14 15.01 -7.60 -5.53
C ARG A 14 15.26 -8.75 -6.48
N ALA A 15 15.07 -8.53 -7.77
CA ALA A 15 15.35 -9.53 -8.81
C ALA A 15 16.83 -9.90 -8.90
N ASP A 16 17.74 -8.97 -8.60
CA ASP A 16 19.20 -9.19 -8.51
C ASP A 16 19.63 -10.01 -7.26
N GLY A 17 18.67 -10.52 -6.47
CA GLY A 17 18.95 -11.31 -5.29
C GLY A 17 19.38 -10.52 -4.07
N SER A 18 19.06 -9.22 -4.02
CA SER A 18 19.37 -8.34 -2.89
C SER A 18 18.11 -7.72 -2.24
N PRO A 19 17.11 -8.54 -1.82
CA PRO A 19 15.88 -8.02 -1.25
C PRO A 19 16.12 -7.24 0.06
N LYS A 20 17.13 -7.60 0.84
CA LYS A 20 17.50 -6.86 2.06
C LYS A 20 17.90 -5.42 1.76
N PHE A 21 18.69 -5.21 0.71
CA PHE A 21 19.09 -3.86 0.31
C PHE A 21 17.90 -3.06 -0.23
N ALA A 22 17.04 -3.67 -1.04
CA ALA A 22 15.79 -3.06 -1.50
C ALA A 22 14.90 -2.61 -0.33
N MET A 23 14.77 -3.44 0.70
CA MET A 23 14.07 -3.09 1.94
C MET A 23 14.73 -1.91 2.66
N THR A 24 16.06 -1.91 2.78
CA THR A 24 16.81 -0.82 3.40
C THR A 24 16.58 0.51 2.69
N CYS A 25 16.57 0.53 1.35
CA CYS A 25 16.27 1.74 0.58
C CYS A 25 14.89 2.33 0.92
N THR A 26 13.88 1.46 0.99
CA THR A 26 12.50 1.88 1.34
C THR A 26 12.39 2.32 2.79
N LEU A 27 13.03 1.60 3.72
CA LEU A 27 13.05 1.95 5.15
C LEU A 27 13.72 3.29 5.41
N VAL A 28 14.87 3.54 4.81
CA VAL A 28 15.57 4.83 4.96
C VAL A 28 14.68 5.98 4.47
N GLY A 29 14.02 5.85 3.32
CA GLY A 29 13.09 6.85 2.84
C GLY A 29 11.90 7.07 3.78
N ALA A 30 11.30 6.00 4.28
CA ALA A 30 10.16 6.07 5.19
C ALA A 30 10.54 6.65 6.57
N VAL A 31 11.64 6.20 7.16
CA VAL A 31 12.13 6.71 8.45
C VAL A 31 12.52 8.18 8.34
N SER A 32 13.21 8.57 7.25
CA SER A 32 13.52 9.99 7.01
C SER A 32 12.26 10.84 6.91
N ASN A 33 11.22 10.37 6.22
CA ASN A 33 9.95 11.06 6.14
C ASN A 33 9.31 11.22 7.54
N ILE A 34 9.22 10.14 8.33
CA ILE A 34 8.65 10.16 9.69
C ILE A 34 9.40 11.16 10.61
N ILE A 35 10.72 11.27 10.47
CA ILE A 35 11.52 12.20 11.28
C ILE A 35 11.37 13.64 10.78
N LEU A 36 11.36 13.84 9.46
CA LEU A 36 11.31 15.16 8.86
C LEU A 36 9.92 15.79 8.92
N ASP A 37 8.85 14.99 8.91
CA ASP A 37 7.48 15.50 9.02
C ASP A 37 7.27 16.38 10.26
N PRO A 38 7.54 15.95 11.50
CA PRO A 38 7.40 16.79 12.68
C PRO A 38 8.31 18.01 12.64
N VAL A 39 9.53 17.86 12.13
CA VAL A 39 10.50 18.98 12.04
C VAL A 39 9.98 20.06 11.12
N PHE A 40 9.55 19.73 9.91
CA PHE A 40 9.06 20.74 8.97
C PHE A 40 7.68 21.30 9.34
N ILE A 41 6.81 20.47 9.92
CA ILE A 41 5.47 20.90 10.31
C ILE A 41 5.53 21.81 11.53
N PHE A 42 6.20 21.39 12.61
CA PHE A 42 6.14 22.06 13.91
C PHE A 42 7.33 22.97 14.16
N VAL A 43 8.58 22.55 13.87
CA VAL A 43 9.77 23.38 14.16
C VAL A 43 9.90 24.51 13.15
N PHE A 44 9.77 24.22 11.86
CA PHE A 44 9.81 25.25 10.81
C PHE A 44 8.44 25.92 10.55
N GLY A 45 7.36 25.46 11.16
CA GLY A 45 6.04 26.07 11.02
C GLY A 45 5.45 26.01 9.62
N MET A 46 5.96 25.12 8.74
CA MET A 46 5.55 25.04 7.33
C MET A 46 4.17 24.37 7.12
N GLY A 47 3.60 23.77 8.16
CA GLY A 47 2.30 23.08 8.07
C GLY A 47 2.27 22.02 6.98
N VAL A 48 1.22 22.00 6.15
CA VAL A 48 1.02 21.01 5.06
C VAL A 48 2.14 21.05 4.02
N ARG A 49 2.74 22.22 3.76
CA ARG A 49 3.88 22.33 2.83
C ARG A 49 5.10 21.60 3.37
N GLY A 50 5.31 21.63 4.69
CA GLY A 50 6.40 20.90 5.35
C GLY A 50 6.28 19.39 5.17
N ALA A 51 5.10 18.81 5.34
CA ALA A 51 4.83 17.40 5.08
C ALA A 51 5.11 17.01 3.62
N ALA A 52 4.72 17.86 2.66
CA ALA A 52 5.01 17.61 1.26
C ALA A 52 6.52 17.60 0.97
N VAL A 53 7.28 18.53 1.54
CA VAL A 53 8.76 18.59 1.39
C VAL A 53 9.41 17.35 2.01
N ALA A 54 9.03 16.95 3.22
CA ALA A 54 9.56 15.75 3.87
C ALA A 54 9.30 14.49 3.04
N THR A 55 8.10 14.36 2.46
CA THR A 55 7.76 13.26 1.56
C THR A 55 8.67 13.23 0.33
N VAL A 56 8.90 14.39 -0.31
CA VAL A 56 9.80 14.47 -1.48
C VAL A 56 11.23 14.09 -1.10
N ILE A 57 11.74 14.56 0.05
CA ILE A 57 13.07 14.20 0.54
C ILE A 57 13.18 12.68 0.74
N GLY A 58 12.21 12.05 1.40
CA GLY A 58 12.18 10.59 1.59
C GLY A 58 12.20 9.82 0.26
N GLN A 59 11.46 10.29 -0.75
CA GLN A 59 11.46 9.71 -2.09
C GLN A 59 12.80 9.89 -2.82
N VAL A 60 13.42 11.06 -2.69
CA VAL A 60 14.76 11.34 -3.27
C VAL A 60 15.81 10.47 -2.62
N LEU A 61 15.78 10.27 -1.30
CA LEU A 61 16.70 9.38 -0.59
C LEU A 61 16.56 7.91 -1.06
N THR A 62 15.32 7.43 -1.16
CA THR A 62 15.05 6.07 -1.69
C THR A 62 15.61 5.91 -3.11
N PHE A 63 15.38 6.90 -3.96
CA PHE A 63 15.89 6.93 -5.32
C PHE A 63 17.42 6.95 -5.37
N ALA A 64 18.07 7.83 -4.59
CA ALA A 64 19.53 7.95 -4.54
C ALA A 64 20.18 6.63 -4.10
N MET A 65 19.66 6.01 -3.04
CA MET A 65 20.16 4.71 -2.59
C MET A 65 19.96 3.61 -3.64
N SER A 66 18.82 3.62 -4.33
CA SER A 66 18.54 2.63 -5.39
C SER A 66 19.48 2.80 -6.57
N ILE A 67 19.84 4.05 -6.95
CA ILE A 67 20.84 4.33 -7.99
C ILE A 67 22.24 3.88 -7.55
N LEU A 68 22.63 4.17 -6.30
CA LEU A 68 23.94 3.75 -5.78
C LEU A 68 24.13 2.23 -5.89
N TYR A 69 23.07 1.45 -5.67
CA TYR A 69 23.13 0.00 -5.88
C TYR A 69 23.44 -0.39 -7.32
N ILE A 70 22.89 0.34 -8.30
CA ILE A 70 23.06 0.02 -9.72
C ILE A 70 24.52 0.14 -10.17
N PHE A 71 25.31 0.99 -9.51
CA PHE A 71 26.74 1.08 -9.78
C PHE A 71 27.54 -0.13 -9.29
N ARG A 72 26.99 -0.94 -8.35
CA ARG A 72 27.63 -2.15 -7.81
C ARG A 72 26.64 -3.32 -7.68
N PRO A 73 26.00 -3.75 -8.77
CA PRO A 73 25.05 -4.86 -8.75
C PRO A 73 25.78 -6.18 -8.50
N LYS A 74 25.07 -7.19 -7.97
CA LYS A 74 25.65 -8.50 -7.64
C LYS A 74 25.75 -9.42 -8.84
N ASN A 75 24.67 -9.56 -9.60
CA ASN A 75 24.53 -10.61 -10.61
C ASN A 75 24.46 -10.08 -12.05
N PHE A 76 24.23 -8.79 -12.25
CA PHE A 76 24.22 -8.22 -13.59
C PHE A 76 25.28 -7.12 -13.74
N ARG A 77 25.74 -6.90 -14.97
CA ARG A 77 26.63 -5.78 -15.29
C ARG A 77 25.93 -4.84 -16.27
N LEU A 78 25.79 -3.60 -15.90
CA LEU A 78 25.30 -2.57 -16.80
C LEU A 78 26.33 -2.36 -17.92
N ARG A 79 25.94 -2.68 -19.13
CA ARG A 79 26.71 -2.35 -20.35
C ARG A 79 26.04 -1.16 -21.04
N VAL A 80 26.80 -0.28 -21.66
CA VAL A 80 26.29 0.85 -22.44
C VAL A 80 25.29 0.41 -23.52
N LYS A 81 25.44 -0.82 -24.03
CA LYS A 81 24.48 -1.44 -24.96
C LYS A 81 23.08 -1.61 -24.38
N CYS A 82 22.94 -1.73 -23.06
CA CYS A 82 21.63 -1.87 -22.38
C CYS A 82 20.82 -0.57 -22.37
N LEU A 83 21.44 0.56 -22.68
CA LEU A 83 20.76 1.84 -22.83
C LEU A 83 20.04 2.01 -24.17
N LYS A 84 20.28 1.12 -25.13
CA LYS A 84 19.52 1.15 -26.40
C LYS A 84 18.12 0.60 -26.15
N PRO A 85 17.05 1.36 -26.44
CA PRO A 85 15.69 0.90 -26.26
C PRO A 85 15.38 -0.25 -27.24
N ASP A 86 15.02 -1.40 -26.70
CA ASP A 86 14.44 -2.50 -27.47
C ASP A 86 12.91 -2.35 -27.46
N PHE A 87 12.34 -1.95 -28.60
CA PHE A 87 10.91 -1.71 -28.70
C PHE A 87 10.07 -2.96 -28.48
N LEU A 88 10.58 -4.14 -28.81
CA LEU A 88 9.86 -5.40 -28.56
C LEU A 88 9.80 -5.72 -27.07
N LEU A 89 10.91 -5.51 -26.37
CA LEU A 89 10.97 -5.68 -24.91
C LEU A 89 10.10 -4.63 -24.21
N LEU A 90 10.15 -3.38 -24.65
CA LEU A 90 9.28 -2.31 -24.12
C LEU A 90 7.80 -2.64 -24.31
N ALA A 91 7.40 -3.14 -25.48
CA ALA A 91 6.03 -3.54 -25.72
C ALA A 91 5.57 -4.66 -24.77
N ARG A 92 6.40 -5.68 -24.53
CA ARG A 92 6.09 -6.76 -23.58
C ARG A 92 5.96 -6.26 -22.13
N ILE A 93 6.87 -5.39 -21.70
CA ILE A 93 6.80 -4.76 -20.37
C ILE A 93 5.54 -3.92 -20.24
N SER A 94 5.20 -3.13 -21.27
CA SER A 94 3.99 -2.30 -21.28
C SER A 94 2.71 -3.13 -21.23
N MET A 95 2.65 -4.27 -21.91
CA MET A 95 1.48 -5.17 -21.82
C MET A 95 1.26 -5.71 -20.43
N ILE A 96 2.34 -6.10 -19.73
CA ILE A 96 2.25 -6.55 -18.32
C ILE A 96 1.84 -5.38 -17.41
N GLY A 97 2.42 -4.20 -17.63
CA GLY A 97 2.10 -2.98 -16.88
C GLY A 97 0.66 -2.51 -17.08
N MET A 98 0.08 -2.75 -18.27
CA MET A 98 -1.32 -2.40 -18.60
C MET A 98 -2.32 -3.11 -17.68
N ALA A 99 -2.10 -4.38 -17.37
CA ALA A 99 -2.94 -5.11 -16.41
C ALA A 99 -2.93 -4.44 -15.02
N SER A 100 -1.76 -4.08 -14.54
CA SER A 100 -1.61 -3.38 -13.24
C SER A 100 -2.24 -1.98 -13.29
N LEU A 101 -2.16 -1.28 -14.42
CA LEU A 101 -2.77 0.03 -14.63
C LEU A 101 -4.30 -0.06 -14.55
N ILE A 102 -4.92 -1.06 -15.19
CA ILE A 102 -6.37 -1.26 -15.16
C ILE A 102 -6.84 -1.50 -13.73
N VAL A 103 -6.14 -2.36 -12.98
CA VAL A 103 -6.46 -2.62 -11.57
C VAL A 103 -6.37 -1.33 -10.74
N GLN A 104 -5.31 -0.55 -10.91
CA GLN A 104 -5.11 0.69 -10.17
C GLN A 104 -6.15 1.75 -10.50
N LEU A 105 -6.51 1.89 -11.78
CA LEU A 105 -7.60 2.79 -12.21
C LEU A 105 -8.94 2.37 -11.62
N SER A 106 -9.23 1.07 -11.59
CA SER A 106 -10.47 0.56 -11.00
C SER A 106 -10.58 0.93 -9.52
N ILE A 107 -9.50 0.80 -8.76
CA ILE A 107 -9.46 1.18 -7.34
C ILE A 107 -9.72 2.69 -7.18
N VAL A 108 -9.09 3.53 -7.98
CA VAL A 108 -9.28 5.00 -7.92
C VAL A 108 -10.72 5.38 -8.25
N ILE A 109 -11.32 4.77 -9.28
CA ILE A 109 -12.72 5.01 -9.66
C ILE A 109 -13.66 4.58 -8.53
N VAL A 110 -13.44 3.40 -7.94
CA VAL A 110 -14.28 2.92 -6.81
C VAL A 110 -14.19 3.88 -5.63
N ILE A 111 -13.00 4.34 -5.26
CA ILE A 111 -12.83 5.32 -4.16
C ILE A 111 -13.54 6.64 -4.49
N ALA A 112 -13.40 7.15 -5.71
CA ALA A 112 -14.03 8.40 -6.12
C ALA A 112 -15.57 8.31 -6.10
N VAL A 113 -16.12 7.21 -6.64
CA VAL A 113 -17.57 6.96 -6.64
C VAL A 113 -18.08 6.80 -5.20
N ASN A 114 -17.37 6.02 -4.36
CA ASN A 114 -17.74 5.82 -2.96
C ASN A 114 -17.76 7.13 -2.19
N ASN A 115 -16.73 7.98 -2.31
CA ASN A 115 -16.69 9.28 -1.66
C ASN A 115 -17.83 10.21 -2.13
N ASN A 116 -18.16 10.23 -3.42
CA ASN A 116 -19.27 11.01 -3.95
C ASN A 116 -20.63 10.52 -3.43
N LEU A 117 -20.84 9.20 -3.39
CA LEU A 117 -22.07 8.61 -2.85
C LEU A 117 -22.21 8.90 -1.35
N LEU A 118 -21.14 8.78 -0.57
CA LEU A 118 -21.14 9.12 0.85
C LEU A 118 -21.40 10.60 1.10
N ALA A 119 -20.84 11.49 0.28
CA ALA A 119 -21.09 12.92 0.38
C ALA A 119 -22.55 13.26 0.06
N LYS A 120 -23.15 12.59 -0.94
CA LYS A 120 -24.52 12.87 -1.39
C LYS A 120 -25.58 12.22 -0.49
N TYR A 121 -25.44 10.96 -0.14
CA TYR A 121 -26.45 10.18 0.57
C TYR A 121 -26.20 10.08 2.07
N GLY A 122 -24.97 10.23 2.53
CA GLY A 122 -24.63 10.24 3.96
C GLY A 122 -25.34 11.37 4.72
N TYR A 123 -25.56 12.52 4.07
CA TYR A 123 -26.30 13.64 4.64
C TYR A 123 -27.77 13.30 4.94
N GLY A 124 -28.44 12.59 4.03
CA GLY A 124 -29.86 12.23 4.18
C GLY A 124 -30.10 11.22 5.31
N THR A 125 -29.21 10.29 5.52
CA THR A 125 -29.33 9.22 6.53
C THR A 125 -29.22 9.77 7.96
N PHE A 126 -28.38 10.79 8.19
CA PHE A 126 -28.18 11.39 9.51
C PHE A 126 -29.13 12.56 9.78
N ALA A 127 -29.60 13.27 8.77
CA ALA A 127 -30.62 14.31 8.92
C ALA A 127 -31.95 13.76 9.46
N SER A 128 -32.30 12.50 9.18
CA SER A 128 -33.52 11.84 9.69
C SER A 128 -33.46 11.52 11.19
N THR A 129 -32.27 11.45 11.78
CA THR A 129 -32.05 11.17 13.22
C THR A 129 -31.93 12.43 14.07
N GLY A 130 -32.10 13.62 13.48
CA GLY A 130 -32.02 14.90 14.21
C GLY A 130 -30.60 15.34 14.59
N LEU A 131 -29.58 14.60 14.18
CA LEU A 131 -28.19 14.89 14.47
C LEU A 131 -27.62 15.83 13.40
N ALA A 132 -27.20 16.99 13.82
CA ALA A 132 -26.65 18.05 12.96
C ALA A 132 -25.25 17.78 12.38
N PHE A 133 -24.86 16.50 12.22
CA PHE A 133 -23.48 16.12 11.85
C PHE A 133 -23.23 15.97 10.34
N GLY A 134 -24.23 16.09 9.50
CA GLY A 134 -24.09 16.10 8.04
C GLY A 134 -23.31 14.87 7.48
N SER A 135 -22.80 15.01 6.28
CA SER A 135 -21.99 13.99 5.58
C SER A 135 -20.61 13.73 6.18
N VAL A 136 -20.20 14.50 7.19
CA VAL A 136 -18.83 14.45 7.75
C VAL A 136 -18.56 13.13 8.49
N ILE A 137 -19.55 12.63 9.27
CA ILE A 137 -19.37 11.39 10.05
C ILE A 137 -19.21 10.16 9.14
N PRO A 138 -20.10 9.90 8.16
CA PRO A 138 -19.92 8.77 7.25
C PRO A 138 -18.59 8.82 6.50
N LEU A 139 -18.21 10.01 6.04
CA LEU A 139 -16.97 10.20 5.31
C LEU A 139 -15.74 9.93 6.20
N ALA A 140 -15.76 10.39 7.45
CA ALA A 140 -14.69 10.17 8.41
C ALA A 140 -14.57 8.68 8.79
N VAL A 141 -15.69 8.01 9.06
CA VAL A 141 -15.72 6.58 9.41
C VAL A 141 -15.20 5.73 8.27
N VAL A 142 -15.72 5.93 7.05
CA VAL A 142 -15.25 5.18 5.88
C VAL A 142 -13.78 5.50 5.58
N GLY A 143 -13.33 6.74 5.80
CA GLY A 143 -11.93 7.11 5.69
C GLY A 143 -11.02 6.30 6.65
N ILE A 144 -11.46 6.06 7.89
CA ILE A 144 -10.74 5.21 8.85
C ILE A 144 -10.73 3.75 8.37
N VAL A 145 -11.89 3.22 7.98
CA VAL A 145 -12.01 1.84 7.48
C VAL A 145 -11.09 1.62 6.29
N MET A 146 -11.04 2.56 5.34
CA MET A 146 -10.16 2.50 4.17
C MET A 146 -8.68 2.54 4.56
N LYS A 147 -8.28 3.31 5.57
CA LYS A 147 -6.90 3.33 6.08
C LYS A 147 -6.52 1.99 6.70
N VAL A 148 -7.39 1.43 7.51
CA VAL A 148 -7.18 0.11 8.14
C VAL A 148 -7.06 -0.98 7.07
N PHE A 149 -7.98 -0.98 6.11
CA PHE A 149 -7.93 -1.88 4.95
C PHE A 149 -6.62 -1.73 4.18
N GLY A 150 -6.17 -0.49 3.95
CA GLY A 150 -4.90 -0.20 3.29
C GLY A 150 -3.69 -0.78 4.01
N ILE A 151 -3.67 -0.77 5.36
CA ILE A 151 -2.60 -1.39 6.16
C ILE A 151 -2.58 -2.90 5.93
N VAL A 152 -3.74 -3.55 5.99
CA VAL A 152 -3.85 -5.01 5.80
C VAL A 152 -3.40 -5.41 4.40
N ILE A 153 -3.91 -4.74 3.38
CA ILE A 153 -3.50 -4.99 1.98
C ILE A 153 -2.00 -4.75 1.78
N SER A 154 -1.41 -3.76 2.45
CA SER A 154 0.05 -3.51 2.36
C SER A 154 0.86 -4.68 2.92
N ILE A 155 0.40 -5.34 3.99
CA ILE A 155 1.03 -6.55 4.53
C ILE A 155 0.95 -7.70 3.52
N VAL A 156 -0.22 -7.93 2.93
CA VAL A 156 -0.44 -8.99 1.92
C VAL A 156 0.43 -8.76 0.68
N ILE A 157 0.45 -7.53 0.17
CA ILE A 157 1.32 -7.15 -0.95
C ILE A 157 2.80 -7.35 -0.58
N GLY A 158 3.21 -6.98 0.64
CA GLY A 158 4.58 -7.18 1.12
C GLY A 158 5.02 -8.64 1.09
N ILE A 159 4.18 -9.56 1.54
CA ILE A 159 4.42 -11.00 1.51
C ILE A 159 4.53 -11.49 0.05
N SER A 160 3.61 -11.07 -0.79
CA SER A 160 3.56 -11.45 -2.21
C SER A 160 4.82 -10.96 -2.95
N LEU A 161 5.22 -9.70 -2.73
CA LEU A 161 6.44 -9.13 -3.30
C LEU A 161 7.71 -9.82 -2.79
N GLY A 162 7.70 -10.28 -1.52
CA GLY A 162 8.81 -11.05 -0.94
C GLY A 162 8.99 -12.42 -1.60
N GLY A 163 7.90 -13.03 -2.04
CA GLY A 163 7.92 -14.32 -2.73
C GLY A 163 8.30 -14.27 -4.21
N GLN A 164 8.11 -13.13 -4.88
CA GLN A 164 8.39 -12.98 -6.32
C GLN A 164 9.80 -13.40 -6.74
N PRO A 165 10.90 -12.98 -6.07
CA PRO A 165 12.25 -13.39 -6.45
C PRO A 165 12.45 -14.90 -6.34
N ILE A 166 11.87 -15.53 -5.32
CA ILE A 166 11.99 -16.98 -5.08
C ILE A 166 11.28 -17.75 -6.20
N ILE A 167 10.06 -17.32 -6.53
CA ILE A 167 9.28 -17.93 -7.63
C ILE A 167 10.01 -17.72 -8.96
N GLY A 168 10.45 -16.50 -9.25
CA GLY A 168 11.12 -16.16 -10.52
C GLY A 168 12.41 -16.98 -10.71
N PHE A 169 13.24 -17.09 -9.68
CA PHE A 169 14.49 -17.86 -9.75
C PHE A 169 14.23 -19.37 -9.98
N ASN A 170 13.31 -19.98 -9.23
CA ASN A 170 12.99 -21.39 -9.38
C ASN A 170 12.27 -21.69 -10.69
N MET A 171 11.48 -20.75 -11.21
CA MET A 171 10.83 -20.87 -12.53
C MET A 171 11.87 -20.86 -13.65
N GLY A 172 12.86 -19.94 -13.57
CA GLY A 172 13.99 -19.89 -14.52
C GLY A 172 14.89 -21.13 -14.45
N ALA A 173 15.00 -21.76 -13.28
CA ALA A 173 15.73 -23.01 -13.09
C ALA A 173 14.93 -24.28 -13.47
N GLY A 174 13.68 -24.15 -13.95
CA GLY A 174 12.81 -25.27 -14.28
C GLY A 174 12.27 -26.07 -13.09
N ASN A 175 12.41 -25.54 -11.86
CA ASN A 175 12.08 -26.23 -10.62
C ASN A 175 10.62 -26.02 -10.21
N SER A 176 9.69 -26.56 -10.99
CA SER A 176 8.23 -26.40 -10.82
C SER A 176 7.72 -26.84 -9.45
N SER A 177 8.38 -27.83 -8.82
CA SER A 177 7.99 -28.29 -7.47
C SER A 177 8.18 -27.19 -6.43
N ARG A 178 9.33 -26.51 -6.42
CA ARG A 178 9.61 -25.40 -5.51
C ARG A 178 8.75 -24.17 -5.78
N VAL A 179 8.42 -23.88 -7.04
CA VAL A 179 7.48 -22.81 -7.40
C VAL A 179 6.12 -23.05 -6.76
N LYS A 180 5.57 -24.27 -6.91
CA LYS A 180 4.28 -24.65 -6.30
C LYS A 180 4.32 -24.64 -4.77
N GLU A 181 5.43 -25.07 -4.17
CA GLU A 181 5.62 -25.03 -2.72
C GLU A 181 5.62 -23.58 -2.20
N THR A 182 6.43 -22.72 -2.81
CA THR A 182 6.50 -21.29 -2.44
C THR A 182 5.15 -20.61 -2.60
N ALA A 183 4.46 -20.82 -3.71
CA ALA A 183 3.13 -20.26 -3.93
C ALA A 183 2.12 -20.74 -2.87
N ARG A 184 2.16 -22.01 -2.49
CA ARG A 184 1.31 -22.59 -1.45
C ARG A 184 1.60 -22.01 -0.06
N VAL A 185 2.86 -21.78 0.26
CA VAL A 185 3.25 -21.14 1.53
C VAL A 185 2.76 -19.70 1.58
N ILE A 186 2.96 -18.92 0.51
CA ILE A 186 2.47 -17.55 0.41
C ILE A 186 0.94 -17.52 0.59
N LEU A 187 0.21 -18.38 -0.13
CA LEU A 187 -1.25 -18.43 -0.04
C LEU A 187 -1.72 -18.77 1.38
N ARG A 188 -1.08 -19.74 2.04
CA ARG A 188 -1.42 -20.09 3.44
C ARG A 188 -1.16 -18.93 4.40
N LEU A 189 -0.04 -18.22 4.24
CA LEU A 189 0.28 -17.06 5.08
C LEU A 189 -0.72 -15.94 4.88
N VAL A 190 -1.08 -15.63 3.64
CA VAL A 190 -2.05 -14.58 3.30
C VAL A 190 -3.43 -14.92 3.85
N ILE A 191 -3.90 -16.16 3.68
CA ILE A 191 -5.18 -16.62 4.24
C ILE A 191 -5.15 -16.57 5.78
N ALA A 192 -4.05 -17.01 6.42
CA ALA A 192 -3.94 -16.98 7.86
C ALA A 192 -3.99 -15.53 8.40
N ILE A 193 -3.31 -14.59 7.76
CA ILE A 193 -3.36 -13.18 8.11
C ILE A 193 -4.76 -12.61 7.90
N GLY A 194 -5.38 -12.90 6.75
CA GLY A 194 -6.76 -12.49 6.46
C GLY A 194 -7.74 -13.01 7.51
N ALA A 195 -7.61 -14.27 7.93
CA ALA A 195 -8.43 -14.86 8.98
C ALA A 195 -8.21 -14.19 10.35
N VAL A 196 -6.96 -13.94 10.76
CA VAL A 196 -6.66 -13.25 12.02
C VAL A 196 -7.23 -11.83 12.01
N VAL A 197 -7.03 -11.11 10.91
CA VAL A 197 -7.55 -9.74 10.75
C VAL A 197 -9.08 -9.75 10.79
N PHE A 198 -9.73 -10.67 10.08
CA PHE A 198 -11.18 -10.84 10.13
C PHE A 198 -11.70 -11.07 11.56
N LEU A 199 -11.06 -11.97 12.30
CA LEU A 199 -11.42 -12.23 13.72
C LEU A 199 -11.27 -10.98 14.59
N ILE A 200 -10.18 -10.21 14.42
CA ILE A 200 -9.98 -8.97 15.17
C ILE A 200 -11.10 -7.98 14.90
N PHE A 201 -11.49 -7.79 13.64
CA PHE A 201 -12.51 -6.81 13.25
C PHE A 201 -13.93 -7.25 13.61
N GLU A 202 -14.21 -8.55 13.60
CA GLU A 202 -15.52 -9.08 13.97
C GLU A 202 -15.73 -9.05 15.49
N PHE A 203 -14.71 -9.48 16.27
CA PHE A 203 -14.84 -9.63 17.72
C PHE A 203 -14.37 -8.41 18.52
N LEU A 204 -13.48 -7.58 17.97
CA LEU A 204 -12.88 -6.44 18.65
C LEU A 204 -12.98 -5.12 17.87
N PRO A 205 -14.15 -4.77 17.30
CA PRO A 205 -14.30 -3.55 16.51
C PRO A 205 -14.02 -2.28 17.33
N ASP A 206 -14.37 -2.30 18.61
CA ASP A 206 -14.20 -1.16 19.52
C ASP A 206 -12.70 -0.83 19.76
N LEU A 207 -11.84 -1.84 19.77
CA LEU A 207 -10.39 -1.64 19.88
C LEU A 207 -9.85 -0.88 18.66
N VAL A 208 -10.32 -1.24 17.47
CA VAL A 208 -9.91 -0.56 16.23
C VAL A 208 -10.42 0.88 16.22
N ILE A 209 -11.68 1.09 16.55
CA ILE A 209 -12.27 2.42 16.61
C ILE A 209 -11.58 3.31 17.64
N SER A 210 -11.21 2.77 18.82
CA SER A 210 -10.55 3.52 19.89
C SER A 210 -9.15 4.03 19.51
N ILE A 211 -8.45 3.34 18.61
CA ILE A 211 -7.15 3.77 18.10
C ILE A 211 -7.27 5.06 17.26
N PHE A 212 -8.37 5.19 16.52
CA PHE A 212 -8.56 6.30 15.57
C PHE A 212 -9.47 7.43 16.09
N GLY A 213 -10.16 7.24 17.22
CA GLY A 213 -11.07 8.26 17.75
C GLY A 213 -11.35 8.10 19.23
N LYS A 214 -10.77 8.97 20.07
CA LYS A 214 -11.16 9.13 21.47
C LYS A 214 -12.14 10.31 21.58
N GLY A 215 -13.32 10.11 22.17
CA GLY A 215 -14.27 11.17 22.47
C GLY A 215 -15.39 11.38 21.45
N ASN A 216 -15.67 10.39 20.62
CA ASN A 216 -16.76 10.44 19.65
C ASN A 216 -18.13 10.13 20.33
N SER A 217 -19.21 10.66 19.73
CA SER A 217 -20.57 10.39 20.20
C SER A 217 -20.91 8.90 20.14
N PRO A 218 -21.82 8.39 21.00
CA PRO A 218 -22.24 6.99 20.98
C PRO A 218 -22.71 6.54 19.58
N GLU A 219 -23.36 7.40 18.85
CA GLU A 219 -23.88 7.13 17.51
C GLU A 219 -22.76 6.99 16.48
N TYR A 220 -21.67 7.76 16.61
CA TYR A 220 -20.47 7.60 15.77
C TYR A 220 -19.88 6.19 15.96
N ILE A 221 -19.79 5.72 17.21
CA ILE A 221 -19.22 4.41 17.54
C ILE A 221 -20.10 3.29 16.98
N GLU A 222 -21.43 3.40 17.10
CA GLU A 222 -22.35 2.41 16.56
C GLU A 222 -22.29 2.32 15.03
N TYR A 223 -22.29 3.46 14.36
CA TYR A 223 -22.13 3.52 12.91
C TYR A 223 -20.75 3.00 12.46
N ALA A 224 -19.69 3.36 13.16
CA ALA A 224 -18.34 2.88 12.88
C ALA A 224 -18.24 1.37 13.03
N ARG A 225 -18.87 0.79 14.07
CA ARG A 225 -18.92 -0.65 14.29
C ARG A 225 -19.61 -1.39 13.17
N LEU A 226 -20.74 -0.86 12.70
CA LEU A 226 -21.47 -1.41 11.55
C LEU A 226 -20.63 -1.36 10.28
N CYS A 227 -20.02 -0.20 9.98
CA CYS A 227 -19.19 -0.03 8.79
C CYS A 227 -17.96 -0.95 8.80
N VAL A 228 -17.28 -1.07 9.95
CA VAL A 228 -16.11 -1.96 10.10
C VAL A 228 -16.51 -3.40 9.82
N ARG A 229 -17.59 -3.89 10.40
CA ARG A 229 -18.06 -5.28 10.19
C ARG A 229 -18.44 -5.55 8.73
N ILE A 230 -19.27 -4.69 8.13
CA ILE A 230 -19.72 -4.88 6.74
C ILE A 230 -18.56 -4.80 5.76
N PHE A 231 -17.70 -3.79 5.90
CA PHE A 231 -16.64 -3.53 4.92
C PHE A 231 -15.53 -4.59 5.01
N LEU A 232 -15.19 -5.02 6.21
CA LEU A 232 -14.10 -5.94 6.45
C LEU A 232 -14.54 -7.42 6.42
N SER A 233 -15.85 -7.72 6.38
CA SER A 233 -16.33 -9.08 6.15
C SER A 233 -15.82 -9.69 4.82
N GLY A 234 -15.64 -8.84 3.80
CA GLY A 234 -15.08 -9.23 2.51
C GLY A 234 -13.55 -9.37 2.46
N ILE A 235 -12.84 -9.09 3.57
CA ILE A 235 -11.36 -9.01 3.54
C ILE A 235 -10.71 -10.37 3.20
N ILE A 236 -11.32 -11.47 3.61
CA ILE A 236 -10.84 -12.83 3.30
C ILE A 236 -10.88 -13.10 1.79
N MET A 237 -11.85 -12.53 1.08
CA MET A 237 -11.96 -12.69 -0.37
C MET A 237 -10.97 -11.82 -1.14
N THR A 238 -10.47 -10.76 -0.52
CA THR A 238 -9.51 -9.83 -1.15
C THR A 238 -8.05 -10.18 -0.85
N CYS A 239 -7.80 -11.04 0.14
CA CYS A 239 -6.49 -11.61 0.46
C CYS A 239 -6.22 -12.87 -0.35
#